data_3465053222a11fbbbb649456d28e6284
#
_entry.id   3465053222a11fbbbb649456d28e6284
#
_cell.length_a   1.000
_cell.length_b   1.000
_cell.length_c   1.000
_cell.angle_alpha   90.00
_cell.angle_beta   90.00
_cell.angle_gamma   90.00
#
_symmetry.space_group_name_H-M   'P 1'
#
loop_
_entity.id
_entity.type
_entity.pdbx_description
1 polymer ?
#
loop_
_entity_poly.entity_id
_entity_poly.type
_entity_poly.pdbx_seq_one_letter_code
_entity_poly.pdbx_strand_id
1 'polypeptide(L)'
;FTDAMPEMPVRDWSAPGDKTEIEFAFVWAPEPGALRTFPNLKCIFSIGAGVDHLLKDPNLPDGVPIVRMVEPELTQGMSEYVTMHVLRYHREVPALEQQQRDKVWHELIAPTAPSRKVGILGLGVLGQDCARVLHALKFDLASWSRTPKQVDGVQSFHGADRKSTRLN
;
A
#
# COMPACT_ATOMS: atom_id res chain seq x y z
N PHE A 1 13.37 -6.77 -18.07
CA PHE A 1 14.34 -5.66 -18.14
C PHE A 1 15.17 -5.76 -19.42
N THR A 2 15.80 -6.89 -19.70
CA THR A 2 16.66 -7.09 -20.88
C THR A 2 15.96 -6.75 -22.21
N ASP A 3 14.68 -7.07 -22.34
CA ASP A 3 13.91 -6.79 -23.57
C ASP A 3 13.53 -5.30 -23.70
N ALA A 4 13.36 -4.60 -22.57
CA ALA A 4 12.98 -3.19 -22.53
C ALA A 4 14.20 -2.24 -22.62
N MET A 5 15.36 -2.71 -22.22
CA MET A 5 16.63 -1.94 -22.19
C MET A 5 17.79 -2.83 -22.63
N PRO A 6 17.85 -3.22 -23.91
CA PRO A 6 18.85 -4.18 -24.41
C PRO A 6 20.30 -3.67 -24.32
N GLU A 7 20.50 -2.36 -24.29
CA GLU A 7 21.82 -1.74 -24.11
C GLU A 7 22.31 -1.69 -22.65
N MET A 8 21.44 -1.99 -21.68
CA MET A 8 21.80 -1.99 -20.25
C MET A 8 22.07 -3.41 -19.79
N PRO A 9 23.30 -3.75 -19.39
CA PRO A 9 23.62 -5.08 -18.89
C PRO A 9 22.94 -5.28 -17.52
N VAL A 10 22.03 -6.25 -17.46
CA VAL A 10 21.37 -6.67 -16.21
C VAL A 10 22.06 -7.91 -15.69
N ARG A 11 22.44 -7.89 -14.41
CA ARG A 11 23.12 -8.99 -13.71
C ARG A 11 22.24 -9.57 -12.62
N ASP A 12 22.34 -10.87 -12.41
CA ASP A 12 21.65 -11.52 -11.32
C ASP A 12 22.27 -11.12 -9.96
N TRP A 13 21.43 -10.92 -8.96
CA TRP A 13 21.86 -10.55 -7.60
C TRP A 13 22.83 -11.56 -6.98
N SER A 14 22.63 -12.85 -7.25
CA SER A 14 23.48 -13.95 -6.73
C SER A 14 24.85 -14.04 -7.41
N ALA A 15 24.99 -13.45 -8.59
CA ALA A 15 26.19 -13.48 -9.40
C ALA A 15 26.49 -12.11 -10.04
N PRO A 16 26.73 -11.06 -9.24
CA PRO A 16 26.86 -9.69 -9.73
C PRO A 16 28.16 -9.44 -10.55
N GLY A 17 29.12 -10.35 -10.47
CA GLY A 17 30.43 -10.16 -11.10
C GLY A 17 31.24 -9.06 -10.44
N ASP A 18 31.87 -8.20 -11.24
CA ASP A 18 32.60 -7.05 -10.70
C ASP A 18 31.63 -6.02 -10.12
N LYS A 19 31.69 -5.87 -8.81
CA LYS A 19 30.81 -4.97 -8.06
C LYS A 19 31.07 -3.48 -8.33
N THR A 20 32.23 -3.14 -8.88
CA THR A 20 32.58 -1.75 -9.24
C THR A 20 31.84 -1.25 -10.48
N GLU A 21 31.31 -2.17 -11.28
CA GLU A 21 30.54 -1.85 -12.48
C GLU A 21 29.04 -1.67 -12.19
N ILE A 22 28.58 -1.95 -10.95
CA ILE A 22 27.16 -1.85 -10.59
C ILE A 22 26.84 -0.42 -10.17
N GLU A 23 26.01 0.24 -10.97
CA GLU A 23 25.54 1.61 -10.72
C GLU A 23 24.09 1.68 -10.21
N PHE A 24 23.28 0.67 -10.48
CA PHE A 24 21.86 0.62 -10.12
C PHE A 24 21.51 -0.73 -9.50
N ALA A 25 20.71 -0.72 -8.46
CA ALA A 25 20.24 -1.94 -7.81
C ALA A 25 18.71 -1.97 -7.77
N PHE A 26 18.10 -3.03 -8.30
CA PHE A 26 16.68 -3.34 -8.16
C PHE A 26 16.52 -4.39 -7.07
N VAL A 27 15.89 -4.03 -5.96
CA VAL A 27 15.91 -4.88 -4.77
C VAL A 27 14.56 -4.97 -4.08
N TRP A 28 14.36 -6.12 -3.45
CA TRP A 28 13.34 -6.33 -2.44
C TRP A 28 14.00 -6.95 -1.21
N ALA A 29 14.03 -6.22 -0.10
CA ALA A 29 14.57 -6.66 1.18
C ALA A 29 15.93 -7.41 1.08
N PRO A 30 16.99 -6.78 0.54
CA PRO A 30 18.32 -7.38 0.50
C PRO A 30 18.86 -7.58 1.93
N GLU A 31 19.83 -8.45 2.08
CA GLU A 31 20.53 -8.63 3.35
C GLU A 31 21.13 -7.30 3.85
N PRO A 32 21.08 -7.01 5.15
CA PRO A 32 21.66 -5.80 5.71
C PRO A 32 23.14 -5.62 5.33
N GLY A 33 23.48 -4.44 4.83
CA GLY A 33 24.82 -4.11 4.36
C GLY A 33 25.19 -4.60 2.96
N ALA A 34 24.35 -5.41 2.32
CA ALA A 34 24.65 -5.94 0.98
C ALA A 34 24.81 -4.81 -0.06
N LEU A 35 23.98 -3.76 0.01
CA LEU A 35 24.04 -2.62 -0.90
C LEU A 35 25.33 -1.81 -0.76
N ARG A 36 25.94 -1.77 0.43
CA ARG A 36 27.22 -1.07 0.67
C ARG A 36 28.40 -1.73 -0.02
N THR A 37 28.25 -2.98 -0.47
CA THR A 37 29.29 -3.69 -1.20
C THR A 37 29.47 -3.24 -2.65
N PHE A 38 28.58 -2.35 -3.15
CA PHE A 38 28.63 -1.77 -4.50
C PHE A 38 29.15 -0.32 -4.42
N PRO A 39 30.45 -0.07 -4.64
CA PRO A 39 31.07 1.22 -4.36
C PRO A 39 30.59 2.37 -5.27
N ASN A 40 30.11 2.03 -6.48
CA ASN A 40 29.68 3.01 -7.48
C ASN A 40 28.15 3.11 -7.62
N LEU A 41 27.41 2.63 -6.62
CA LEU A 41 25.95 2.64 -6.66
C LEU A 41 25.40 4.08 -6.69
N LYS A 42 24.63 4.39 -7.73
CA LYS A 42 24.05 5.71 -7.98
C LYS A 42 22.58 5.81 -7.56
N CYS A 43 21.86 4.68 -7.58
CA CYS A 43 20.45 4.64 -7.21
C CYS A 43 20.00 3.24 -6.80
N ILE A 44 19.10 3.17 -5.82
CA ILE A 44 18.45 1.94 -5.34
C ILE A 44 16.97 2.00 -5.74
N PHE A 45 16.52 1.04 -6.52
CA PHE A 45 15.12 0.89 -6.89
C PHE A 45 14.47 -0.19 -6.03
N SER A 46 13.55 0.20 -5.17
CA SER A 46 12.70 -0.75 -4.48
C SER A 46 11.60 -1.24 -5.42
N ILE A 47 11.50 -2.55 -5.63
CA ILE A 47 10.44 -3.16 -6.43
C ILE A 47 9.07 -3.16 -5.72
N GLY A 48 8.99 -2.54 -4.55
CA GLY A 48 7.77 -2.37 -3.79
C GLY A 48 7.45 -0.90 -3.50
N ALA A 49 6.21 -0.64 -3.16
CA ALA A 49 5.74 0.70 -2.80
C ALA A 49 6.27 1.19 -1.44
N GLY A 50 6.55 0.27 -0.52
CA GLY A 50 7.15 0.55 0.78
C GLY A 50 8.67 0.41 0.74
N VAL A 51 9.38 1.24 1.49
CA VAL A 51 10.86 1.24 1.60
C VAL A 51 11.35 1.05 3.03
N ASP A 52 10.46 0.75 3.97
CA ASP A 52 10.80 0.61 5.40
C ASP A 52 11.85 -0.48 5.65
N HIS A 53 11.85 -1.53 4.85
CA HIS A 53 12.81 -2.62 4.91
C HIS A 53 14.23 -2.16 4.52
N LEU A 54 14.36 -1.22 3.58
CA LEU A 54 15.63 -0.62 3.20
C LEU A 54 16.10 0.39 4.27
N LEU A 55 15.20 1.26 4.73
CA LEU A 55 15.51 2.29 5.72
C LEU A 55 15.86 1.74 7.11
N LYS A 56 15.54 0.48 7.39
CA LYS A 56 15.96 -0.21 8.62
C LYS A 56 17.38 -0.75 8.57
N ASP A 57 18.00 -0.81 7.40
CA ASP A 57 19.39 -1.26 7.28
C ASP A 57 20.35 -0.20 7.83
N PRO A 58 21.05 -0.47 8.95
CA PRO A 58 21.99 0.48 9.55
C PRO A 58 23.22 0.72 8.65
N ASN A 59 23.44 -0.14 7.67
CA ASN A 59 24.57 -0.09 6.74
C ASN A 59 24.12 0.36 5.32
N LEU A 60 22.95 0.98 5.19
CA LEU A 60 22.52 1.54 3.93
C LEU A 60 23.55 2.55 3.41
N PRO A 61 23.91 2.56 2.11
CA PRO A 61 24.86 3.53 1.56
C PRO A 61 24.36 4.96 1.74
N ASP A 62 25.22 5.82 2.31
CA ASP A 62 24.90 7.23 2.53
C ASP A 62 24.81 7.98 1.20
N GLY A 63 23.81 8.85 1.08
CA GLY A 63 23.66 9.74 -0.08
C GLY A 63 23.19 9.07 -1.37
N VAL A 64 22.95 7.76 -1.38
CA VAL A 64 22.40 7.05 -2.53
C VAL A 64 20.86 7.16 -2.50
N PRO A 65 20.22 7.76 -3.52
CA PRO A 65 18.77 7.93 -3.54
C PRO A 65 18.05 6.57 -3.65
N ILE A 66 16.90 6.47 -2.97
CA ILE A 66 16.00 5.33 -3.06
C ILE A 66 14.76 5.75 -3.84
N VAL A 67 14.51 5.06 -4.94
CA VAL A 67 13.30 5.19 -5.76
C VAL A 67 12.38 4.02 -5.41
N ARG A 68 11.15 4.32 -5.07
CA ARG A 68 10.11 3.32 -4.79
C ARG A 68 9.19 3.14 -5.99
N MET A 69 8.66 1.94 -6.14
CA MET A 69 7.65 1.67 -7.14
C MET A 69 6.32 2.34 -6.76
N VAL A 70 5.77 3.13 -7.67
CA VAL A 70 4.43 3.73 -7.56
C VAL A 70 3.72 3.46 -8.88
N GLU A 71 3.01 2.33 -8.91
CA GLU A 71 2.32 1.85 -10.11
C GLU A 71 0.81 2.09 -10.01
N PRO A 72 0.16 2.56 -11.08
CA PRO A 72 -1.30 2.71 -11.12
C PRO A 72 -2.02 1.38 -10.86
N GLU A 73 -1.52 0.28 -11.40
CA GLU A 73 -2.08 -1.07 -11.24
C GLU A 73 -2.03 -1.53 -9.78
N LEU A 74 -0.95 -1.22 -9.05
CA LEU A 74 -0.87 -1.49 -7.61
C LEU A 74 -1.94 -0.71 -6.83
N THR A 75 -2.14 0.55 -7.21
CA THR A 75 -3.16 1.42 -6.58
C THR A 75 -4.56 0.88 -6.87
N GLN A 76 -4.85 0.54 -8.11
CA GLN A 76 -6.11 -0.04 -8.53
C GLN A 76 -6.39 -1.37 -7.81
N GLY A 77 -5.43 -2.30 -7.82
CA GLY A 77 -5.56 -3.59 -7.14
C GLY A 77 -5.81 -3.46 -5.64
N MET A 78 -5.19 -2.47 -4.98
CA MET A 78 -5.46 -2.20 -3.56
C MET A 78 -6.87 -1.64 -3.35
N SER A 79 -7.35 -0.76 -4.21
CA SER A 79 -8.71 -0.22 -4.13
C SER A 79 -9.77 -1.29 -4.35
N GLU A 80 -9.54 -2.23 -5.27
CA GLU A 80 -10.40 -3.39 -5.48
C GLU A 80 -10.44 -4.28 -4.23
N TYR A 81 -9.28 -4.62 -3.68
CA TYR A 81 -9.17 -5.43 -2.47
C TYR A 81 -9.91 -4.80 -1.29
N VAL A 82 -9.65 -3.52 -1.01
CA VAL A 82 -10.30 -2.79 0.09
C VAL A 82 -11.81 -2.73 -0.12
N THR A 83 -12.25 -2.39 -1.33
CA THR A 83 -13.67 -2.28 -1.65
C THR A 83 -14.39 -3.62 -1.50
N MET A 84 -13.78 -4.70 -1.99
CA MET A 84 -14.32 -6.05 -1.83
C MET A 84 -14.53 -6.38 -0.34
N HIS A 85 -13.53 -6.12 0.51
CA HIS A 85 -13.65 -6.43 1.93
C HIS A 85 -14.65 -5.52 2.66
N VAL A 86 -14.69 -4.23 2.35
CA VAL A 86 -15.70 -3.32 2.92
C VAL A 86 -17.10 -3.79 2.55
N LEU A 87 -17.35 -4.11 1.28
CA LEU A 87 -18.64 -4.62 0.83
C LEU A 87 -18.97 -5.99 1.44
N ARG A 88 -17.99 -6.89 1.55
CA ARG A 88 -18.16 -8.20 2.18
C ARG A 88 -18.73 -8.09 3.59
N TYR A 89 -18.16 -7.22 4.43
CA TYR A 89 -18.64 -7.00 5.78
C TYR A 89 -19.90 -6.14 5.83
N HIS A 90 -20.00 -5.13 4.98
CA HIS A 90 -21.18 -4.29 4.89
C HIS A 90 -22.45 -5.07 4.52
N ARG A 91 -22.31 -6.06 3.64
CA ARG A 91 -23.39 -6.92 3.17
C ARG A 91 -23.59 -8.18 4.00
N GLU A 92 -22.94 -8.29 5.16
CA GLU A 92 -23.04 -9.41 6.09
C GLU A 92 -22.71 -10.78 5.44
N VAL A 93 -21.84 -10.78 4.39
CA VAL A 93 -21.49 -11.98 3.64
C VAL A 93 -20.94 -13.10 4.53
N PRO A 94 -20.07 -12.85 5.55
CA PRO A 94 -19.60 -13.91 6.43
C PRO A 94 -20.73 -14.63 7.19
N ALA A 95 -21.75 -13.88 7.61
CA ALA A 95 -22.92 -14.48 8.29
C ALA A 95 -23.78 -15.30 7.32
N LEU A 96 -23.97 -14.79 6.09
CA LEU A 96 -24.70 -15.52 5.05
C LEU A 96 -23.97 -16.82 4.65
N GLU A 97 -22.63 -16.78 4.53
CA GLU A 97 -21.83 -17.98 4.27
C GLU A 97 -21.93 -19.00 5.39
N GLN A 98 -21.99 -18.54 6.66
CA GLN A 98 -22.18 -19.44 7.81
C GLN A 98 -23.57 -20.07 7.77
N GLN A 99 -24.61 -19.27 7.54
CA GLN A 99 -25.98 -19.79 7.39
C GLN A 99 -26.10 -20.82 6.27
N GLN A 100 -25.41 -20.58 5.13
CA GLN A 100 -25.37 -21.52 4.03
C GLN A 100 -24.74 -22.88 4.43
N ARG A 101 -23.62 -22.83 5.19
CA ARG A 101 -22.99 -24.05 5.72
C ARG A 101 -23.91 -24.82 6.67
N ASP A 102 -24.61 -24.07 7.53
CA ASP A 102 -25.52 -24.61 8.54
C ASP A 102 -26.90 -24.99 7.96
N LYS A 103 -27.14 -24.72 6.66
CA LYS A 103 -28.43 -24.91 5.96
C LYS A 103 -29.59 -24.19 6.65
N VAL A 104 -29.31 -23.02 7.23
CA VAL A 104 -30.28 -22.14 7.87
C VAL A 104 -30.65 -21.01 6.93
N TRP A 105 -31.95 -20.79 6.73
CA TRP A 105 -32.45 -19.64 6.02
C TRP A 105 -32.93 -18.59 7.01
N HIS A 106 -32.18 -17.51 7.15
CA HIS A 106 -32.55 -16.35 7.96
C HIS A 106 -32.20 -15.06 7.21
N GLU A 107 -33.20 -14.21 7.00
CA GLU A 107 -33.00 -12.94 6.31
C GLU A 107 -32.16 -11.98 7.17
N LEU A 108 -31.12 -11.40 6.56
CA LEU A 108 -30.29 -10.38 7.16
C LEU A 108 -30.53 -9.05 6.44
N ILE A 109 -31.00 -8.05 7.17
CA ILE A 109 -31.23 -6.70 6.63
C ILE A 109 -29.98 -5.87 6.91
N ALA A 110 -29.09 -5.78 5.92
CA ALA A 110 -27.92 -4.91 6.02
C ALA A 110 -28.33 -3.44 5.93
N PRO A 111 -27.69 -2.53 6.70
CA PRO A 111 -27.91 -1.09 6.57
C PRO A 111 -27.50 -0.59 5.18
N THR A 112 -27.97 0.60 4.80
CA THR A 112 -27.52 1.24 3.56
C THR A 112 -26.11 1.83 3.71
N ALA A 113 -25.36 2.00 2.62
CA ALA A 113 -24.00 2.52 2.65
C ALA A 113 -23.91 3.91 3.33
N PRO A 114 -24.84 4.88 3.14
CA PRO A 114 -24.78 6.17 3.83
C PRO A 114 -24.88 6.10 5.36
N SER A 115 -25.46 5.05 5.91
CA SER A 115 -25.53 4.85 7.37
C SER A 115 -24.35 4.05 7.93
N ARG A 116 -23.42 3.62 7.07
CA ARG A 116 -22.22 2.87 7.47
C ARG A 116 -20.99 3.75 7.41
N LYS A 117 -20.40 4.05 8.56
CA LYS A 117 -19.15 4.79 8.64
C LYS A 117 -17.95 3.87 8.36
N VAL A 118 -17.07 4.31 7.45
CA VAL A 118 -15.82 3.62 7.13
C VAL A 118 -14.64 4.54 7.44
N GLY A 119 -13.73 4.05 8.28
CA GLY A 119 -12.52 4.76 8.67
C GLY A 119 -11.30 4.36 7.83
N ILE A 120 -10.56 5.34 7.31
CA ILE A 120 -9.35 5.14 6.52
C ILE A 120 -8.16 5.68 7.30
N LEU A 121 -7.20 4.82 7.66
CA LEU A 121 -5.96 5.22 8.33
C LEU A 121 -4.85 5.43 7.30
N GLY A 122 -4.58 6.69 6.99
CA GLY A 122 -3.60 7.12 5.99
C GLY A 122 -4.24 7.55 4.67
N LEU A 123 -4.07 8.84 4.33
CA LEU A 123 -4.49 9.43 3.04
C LEU A 123 -3.29 9.67 2.12
N GLY A 124 -2.44 8.65 1.95
CA GLY A 124 -1.47 8.59 0.86
C GLY A 124 -2.15 8.26 -0.47
N VAL A 125 -1.38 7.94 -1.51
CA VAL A 125 -1.90 7.59 -2.84
C VAL A 125 -2.98 6.51 -2.75
N LEU A 126 -2.69 5.40 -2.08
CA LEU A 126 -3.62 4.27 -1.94
C LEU A 126 -4.88 4.66 -1.16
N GLY A 127 -4.72 5.36 -0.02
CA GLY A 127 -5.86 5.73 0.82
C GLY A 127 -6.79 6.75 0.16
N GLN A 128 -6.27 7.66 -0.65
CA GLN A 128 -7.08 8.61 -1.42
C GLN A 128 -7.87 7.90 -2.52
N ASP A 129 -7.26 6.96 -3.22
CA ASP A 129 -7.96 6.20 -4.26
C ASP A 129 -9.05 5.30 -3.67
N CYS A 130 -8.76 4.59 -2.57
CA CYS A 130 -9.76 3.84 -1.83
C CYS A 130 -10.92 4.73 -1.35
N ALA A 131 -10.61 5.93 -0.84
CA ALA A 131 -11.63 6.89 -0.40
C ALA A 131 -12.54 7.31 -1.56
N ARG A 132 -11.97 7.61 -2.73
CA ARG A 132 -12.73 7.98 -3.94
C ARG A 132 -13.72 6.86 -4.34
N VAL A 133 -13.27 5.61 -4.36
CA VAL A 133 -14.11 4.46 -4.74
C VAL A 133 -15.22 4.23 -3.71
N LEU A 134 -14.91 4.26 -2.41
CA LEU A 134 -15.90 4.07 -1.35
C LEU A 134 -16.89 5.24 -1.26
N HIS A 135 -16.45 6.47 -1.56
CA HIS A 135 -17.34 7.63 -1.68
C HIS A 135 -18.34 7.47 -2.83
N ALA A 136 -17.88 6.97 -3.98
CA ALA A 136 -18.78 6.67 -5.10
C ALA A 136 -19.84 5.62 -4.75
N LEU A 137 -19.56 4.72 -3.81
CA LEU A 137 -20.52 3.77 -3.22
C LEU A 137 -21.38 4.38 -2.10
N LYS A 138 -21.22 5.70 -1.83
CA LYS A 138 -21.99 6.48 -0.86
C LYS A 138 -21.79 6.09 0.61
N PHE A 139 -20.65 5.52 0.97
CA PHE A 139 -20.29 5.32 2.37
C PHE A 139 -20.02 6.66 3.07
N ASP A 140 -20.37 6.74 4.36
CA ASP A 140 -19.92 7.83 5.24
C ASP A 140 -18.44 7.61 5.58
N LEU A 141 -17.55 8.50 5.11
CA LEU A 141 -16.12 8.31 5.21
C LEU A 141 -15.46 9.24 6.22
N ALA A 142 -14.64 8.67 7.07
CA ALA A 142 -13.72 9.41 7.92
C ALA A 142 -12.28 8.93 7.71
N SER A 143 -11.30 9.83 7.85
CA SER A 143 -9.91 9.48 7.69
C SER A 143 -9.03 10.11 8.76
N TRP A 144 -7.88 9.49 8.99
CA TRP A 144 -6.80 10.05 9.78
C TRP A 144 -5.47 9.99 9.03
N SER A 145 -4.67 11.07 9.12
CA SER A 145 -3.31 11.11 8.57
C SER A 145 -2.39 11.93 9.48
N ARG A 146 -1.06 11.72 9.38
CA ARG A 146 -0.08 12.46 10.20
C ARG A 146 -0.08 13.96 9.91
N THR A 147 -0.20 14.32 8.64
CA THR A 147 -0.28 15.70 8.16
C THR A 147 -1.68 15.99 7.64
N PRO A 148 -2.11 17.28 7.66
CA PRO A 148 -3.40 17.66 7.10
C PRO A 148 -3.56 17.17 5.66
N LYS A 149 -4.69 16.55 5.38
CA LYS A 149 -5.11 16.10 4.04
C LYS A 149 -6.58 16.40 3.89
N GLN A 150 -6.99 16.81 2.69
CA GLN A 150 -8.39 16.99 2.35
C GLN A 150 -8.72 16.13 1.12
N VAL A 151 -9.83 15.41 1.21
CA VAL A 151 -10.39 14.61 0.14
C VAL A 151 -11.90 14.86 0.15
N ASP A 152 -12.46 15.14 -1.00
CA ASP A 152 -13.87 15.43 -1.12
C ASP A 152 -14.74 14.29 -0.61
N GLY A 153 -15.75 14.63 0.19
CA GLY A 153 -16.64 13.63 0.79
C GLY A 153 -16.04 12.81 1.94
N VAL A 154 -14.87 13.20 2.47
CA VAL A 154 -14.20 12.52 3.59
C VAL A 154 -14.01 13.47 4.76
N GLN A 155 -14.51 13.10 5.93
CA GLN A 155 -14.22 13.81 7.18
C GLN A 155 -12.78 13.51 7.59
N SER A 156 -11.87 14.49 7.42
CA SER A 156 -10.43 14.28 7.63
C SER A 156 -9.97 14.77 9.00
N PHE A 157 -9.20 13.93 9.68
CA PHE A 157 -8.54 14.21 10.95
C PHE A 157 -7.03 14.07 10.80
N HIS A 158 -6.26 14.79 11.62
CA HIS A 158 -4.79 14.71 11.56
C HIS A 158 -4.16 14.96 12.93
N GLY A 159 -2.85 14.70 13.07
CA GLY A 159 -2.07 15.01 14.25
C GLY A 159 -1.65 13.77 15.05
N ALA A 160 -1.05 14.03 16.23
CA ALA A 160 -0.48 12.98 17.09
C ALA A 160 -1.55 12.14 17.81
N ASP A 161 -2.72 12.70 18.06
CA ASP A 161 -3.78 12.02 18.82
C ASP A 161 -4.70 11.20 17.90
N ARG A 162 -4.33 9.93 17.72
CA ARG A 162 -5.19 8.94 17.04
C ARG A 162 -6.42 8.54 17.88
N LYS A 163 -6.41 8.79 19.20
CA LYS A 163 -7.47 8.32 20.11
C LYS A 163 -8.67 9.25 20.09
N SER A 164 -8.49 10.53 19.76
CA SER A 164 -9.58 11.49 19.64
C SER A 164 -10.44 11.29 18.39
N THR A 165 -9.94 10.52 17.42
CA THR A 165 -10.69 10.13 16.24
C THR A 165 -11.62 8.95 16.54
N ARG A 166 -12.41 9.05 17.59
CA ARG A 166 -13.50 8.09 17.81
C ARG A 166 -14.52 8.31 16.70
N LEU A 167 -14.67 7.30 15.88
CA LEU A 167 -15.78 7.16 14.94
C LEU A 167 -17.04 6.86 15.79
N ASN A 168 -17.58 7.91 16.41
CA ASN A 168 -18.88 7.82 17.12
C ASN A 168 -20.00 7.84 16.10
#